data_5fc7a81c45b5a6cfbdd6dc8079fd5cfb
#
_entry.id   5fc7a81c45b5a6cfbdd6dc8079fd5cfb
#
_cell.length_a   1.000
_cell.length_b   1.000
_cell.length_c   1.000
_cell.angle_alpha   90.00
_cell.angle_beta   90.00
_cell.angle_gamma   90.00
#
_symmetry.space_group_name_H-M   'P 1'
#
loop_
_entity.id
_entity.type
_entity.pdbx_description
1 polymer ?
#
loop_
_entity_poly.entity_id
_entity_poly.type
_entity_poly.pdbx_seq_one_letter_code
_entity_poly.pdbx_strand_id
1 'polypeptide(L)'
;MPSSKLLKERIESIQDTMKITNAMYLISSSKLRKARKNYQNVSPYFNRMRDTISRVVPHLPEEPVHPFFHERNTANPKRAYIVLTADKGMAGAYNQNIIKFLKENADENDRFYVIGQTGYRALYHNCLLYTSPSPRDCS
;
A
#
# COMPACT_ATOMS: atom_id res chain seq x y z
N MET A 1 1.72 14.86 -46.86
CA MET A 1 2.32 13.57 -46.47
C MET A 1 3.48 13.86 -45.52
N PRO A 2 3.62 13.16 -44.39
CA PRO A 2 4.77 13.38 -43.52
C PRO A 2 6.06 13.05 -44.26
N SER A 3 7.05 13.92 -44.15
CA SER A 3 8.37 13.75 -44.77
C SER A 3 9.00 12.45 -44.25
N SER A 4 9.67 11.70 -45.13
CA SER A 4 10.44 10.49 -44.77
C SER A 4 11.42 10.72 -43.61
N LYS A 5 11.94 11.94 -43.47
CA LYS A 5 12.80 12.36 -42.35
C LYS A 5 12.04 12.37 -41.02
N LEU A 6 10.83 12.92 -40.98
CA LEU A 6 9.99 12.94 -39.77
C LEU A 6 9.61 11.53 -39.28
N LEU A 7 9.35 10.62 -40.22
CA LEU A 7 9.07 9.22 -39.89
C LEU A 7 10.29 8.53 -39.29
N LYS A 8 11.49 8.80 -39.79
CA LYS A 8 12.73 8.26 -39.29
C LYS A 8 13.03 8.71 -37.85
N GLU A 9 12.93 10.03 -37.61
CA GLU A 9 13.09 10.63 -36.29
C GLU A 9 12.07 10.05 -35.27
N ARG A 10 10.83 9.83 -35.72
CA ARG A 10 9.80 9.23 -34.86
C ARG A 10 10.09 7.76 -34.51
N ILE A 11 10.62 6.98 -35.46
CA ILE A 11 11.03 5.59 -35.23
C ILE A 11 12.17 5.55 -34.21
N GLU A 12 13.20 6.39 -34.36
CA GLU A 12 14.31 6.47 -33.41
C GLU A 12 13.83 6.83 -32.00
N SER A 13 12.95 7.82 -31.86
CA SER A 13 12.36 8.20 -30.58
C SER A 13 11.57 7.06 -29.91
N ILE A 14 10.81 6.29 -30.71
CA ILE A 14 10.06 5.13 -30.21
C ILE A 14 11.03 4.00 -29.76
N GLN A 15 12.09 3.77 -30.52
CA GLN A 15 13.10 2.77 -30.16
C GLN A 15 13.80 3.12 -28.85
N ASP A 16 14.12 4.39 -28.62
CA ASP A 16 14.73 4.83 -27.37
C ASP A 16 13.76 4.73 -26.19
N THR A 17 12.51 5.08 -26.38
CA THR A 17 11.45 4.86 -25.38
C THR A 17 11.29 3.38 -25.04
N MET A 18 11.38 2.50 -26.02
CA MET A 18 11.32 1.05 -25.82
C MET A 18 12.53 0.53 -25.00
N LYS A 19 13.73 1.03 -25.24
CA LYS A 19 14.92 0.70 -24.45
C LYS A 19 14.75 1.08 -22.97
N ILE A 20 14.25 2.31 -22.73
CA ILE A 20 13.95 2.80 -21.38
C ILE A 20 12.90 1.92 -20.69
N THR A 21 11.81 1.60 -21.39
CA THR A 21 10.74 0.76 -20.87
C THR A 21 11.24 -0.64 -20.51
N ASN A 22 12.09 -1.25 -21.34
CA ASN A 22 12.70 -2.54 -21.06
C ASN A 22 13.61 -2.48 -19.81
N ALA A 23 14.40 -1.43 -19.66
CA ALA A 23 15.21 -1.24 -18.47
C ALA A 23 14.34 -1.11 -17.20
N MET A 24 13.25 -0.34 -17.27
CA MET A 24 12.29 -0.22 -16.16
C MET A 24 11.61 -1.56 -15.83
N TYR A 25 11.29 -2.36 -16.84
CA TYR A 25 10.74 -3.70 -16.66
C TYR A 25 11.71 -4.62 -15.89
N LEU A 26 12.99 -4.63 -16.28
CA LEU A 26 14.01 -5.45 -15.61
C LEU A 26 14.20 -5.04 -14.14
N ILE A 27 14.28 -3.74 -13.87
CA ILE A 27 14.39 -3.22 -12.51
C ILE A 27 13.17 -3.60 -11.67
N SER A 28 11.97 -3.41 -12.21
CA SER A 28 10.71 -3.72 -11.53
C SER A 28 10.57 -5.22 -11.24
N SER A 29 10.94 -6.07 -12.20
CA SER A 29 10.95 -7.53 -12.05
C SER A 29 11.94 -7.99 -10.96
N SER A 30 13.10 -7.34 -10.87
CA SER A 30 14.09 -7.63 -9.81
C SER A 30 13.56 -7.25 -8.44
N LYS A 31 12.97 -6.05 -8.31
CA LYS A 31 12.35 -5.58 -7.07
C LYS A 31 11.18 -6.48 -6.63
N LEU A 32 10.35 -6.91 -7.58
CA LEU A 32 9.23 -7.82 -7.31
C LEU A 32 9.73 -9.17 -6.77
N ARG A 33 10.78 -9.75 -7.37
CA ARG A 33 11.39 -11.00 -6.87
C ARG A 33 11.90 -10.83 -5.44
N LYS A 34 12.58 -9.73 -5.13
CA LYS A 34 13.06 -9.45 -3.77
C LYS A 34 11.90 -9.31 -2.78
N ALA A 35 10.85 -8.58 -3.15
CA ALA A 35 9.67 -8.40 -2.31
C ALA A 35 8.94 -9.73 -2.06
N ARG A 36 8.79 -10.58 -3.10
CA ARG A 36 8.21 -11.93 -2.95
C ARG A 36 9.01 -12.83 -2.02
N LYS A 37 10.35 -12.80 -2.14
CA LYS A 37 11.23 -13.56 -1.24
C LYS A 37 11.06 -13.11 0.21
N ASN A 38 11.02 -11.81 0.45
CA ASN A 38 10.80 -11.27 1.79
C ASN A 38 9.43 -11.71 2.35
N TYR A 39 8.39 -11.64 1.54
CA TYR A 39 7.06 -12.12 1.93
C TYR A 39 7.07 -13.61 2.28
N GLN A 40 7.70 -14.45 1.46
CA GLN A 40 7.82 -15.89 1.71
C GLN A 40 8.57 -16.20 3.01
N ASN A 41 9.56 -15.40 3.37
CA ASN A 41 10.32 -15.57 4.61
C ASN A 41 9.48 -15.21 5.86
N VAL A 42 8.62 -14.21 5.76
CA VAL A 42 7.81 -13.72 6.89
C VAL A 42 6.49 -14.47 7.03
N SER A 43 5.91 -14.92 5.93
CA SER A 43 4.59 -15.58 5.89
C SER A 43 4.47 -16.80 6.84
N PRO A 44 5.46 -17.71 6.95
CA PRO A 44 5.37 -18.84 7.87
C PRO A 44 5.28 -18.41 9.33
N TYR A 45 6.02 -17.36 9.71
CA TYR A 45 5.97 -16.80 11.07
C TYR A 45 4.58 -16.22 11.36
N PHE A 46 4.06 -15.42 10.45
CA PHE A 46 2.72 -14.85 10.59
C PHE A 46 1.63 -15.91 10.71
N ASN A 47 1.69 -16.94 9.87
CA ASN A 47 0.72 -18.04 9.93
C ASN A 47 0.78 -18.78 11.27
N ARG A 48 1.98 -19.10 11.77
CA ARG A 48 2.14 -19.73 13.09
C ARG A 48 1.59 -18.86 14.21
N MET A 49 1.85 -17.56 14.18
CA MET A 49 1.33 -16.64 15.19
C MET A 49 -0.21 -16.60 15.14
N ARG A 50 -0.79 -16.48 13.96
CA ARG A 50 -2.26 -16.51 13.77
C ARG A 50 -2.86 -17.82 14.29
N ASP A 51 -2.27 -18.97 13.96
CA ASP A 51 -2.74 -20.28 14.39
C ASP A 51 -2.64 -20.43 15.92
N THR A 52 -1.58 -19.89 16.54
CA THR A 52 -1.43 -19.87 18.00
C THR A 52 -2.52 -19.04 18.65
N ILE A 53 -2.76 -17.83 18.15
CA ILE A 53 -3.84 -16.96 18.66
C ILE A 53 -5.20 -17.65 18.51
N SER A 54 -5.49 -18.24 17.34
CA SER A 54 -6.74 -18.96 17.10
C SER A 54 -6.97 -20.15 18.06
N ARG A 55 -5.90 -20.76 18.54
CA ARG A 55 -5.99 -21.84 19.56
C ARG A 55 -6.21 -21.29 20.96
N VAL A 56 -5.64 -20.15 21.29
CA VAL A 56 -5.73 -19.56 22.64
C VAL A 56 -7.08 -18.90 22.86
N VAL A 57 -7.61 -18.18 21.86
CA VAL A 57 -8.85 -17.40 21.98
C VAL A 57 -10.04 -18.21 22.53
N PRO A 58 -10.32 -19.45 22.09
CA PRO A 58 -11.44 -20.25 22.61
C PRO A 58 -11.29 -20.67 24.07
N HIS A 59 -10.09 -20.57 24.65
CA HIS A 59 -9.79 -20.98 26.04
C HIS A 59 -9.68 -19.78 26.98
N LEU A 60 -9.94 -18.55 26.48
CA LEU A 60 -9.98 -17.37 27.32
C LEU A 60 -11.24 -17.39 28.18
N PRO A 61 -11.17 -16.89 29.45
CA PRO A 61 -12.33 -16.73 30.29
C PRO A 61 -13.35 -15.75 29.65
N GLU A 62 -14.63 -15.89 29.98
CA GLU A 62 -15.70 -15.04 29.47
C GLU A 62 -15.48 -13.54 29.81
N GLU A 63 -14.86 -13.27 30.94
CA GLU A 63 -14.39 -11.91 31.26
C GLU A 63 -12.93 -11.75 30.80
N PRO A 64 -12.69 -11.00 29.73
CA PRO A 64 -11.33 -10.82 29.20
C PRO A 64 -10.45 -10.06 30.18
N VAL A 65 -9.42 -10.73 30.69
CA VAL A 65 -8.45 -10.18 31.65
C VAL A 65 -7.52 -9.11 31.02
N HIS A 66 -7.49 -9.03 29.70
CA HIS A 66 -6.54 -8.16 29.01
C HIS A 66 -7.26 -7.17 28.05
N PRO A 67 -6.85 -5.88 28.02
CA PRO A 67 -7.47 -4.85 27.19
C PRO A 67 -7.58 -5.17 25.69
N PHE A 68 -6.72 -6.04 25.15
CA PHE A 68 -6.77 -6.47 23.75
C PHE A 68 -7.95 -7.38 23.41
N PHE A 69 -8.55 -8.02 24.42
CA PHE A 69 -9.69 -8.93 24.25
C PHE A 69 -11.02 -8.32 24.67
N HIS A 70 -10.98 -7.09 25.20
CA HIS A 70 -12.22 -6.36 25.49
C HIS A 70 -12.86 -5.86 24.19
N GLU A 71 -14.09 -6.25 23.95
CA GLU A 71 -14.92 -5.53 22.97
C GLU A 71 -15.17 -4.12 23.49
N ARG A 72 -14.58 -3.16 22.84
CA ARG A 72 -14.86 -1.74 23.12
C ARG A 72 -16.27 -1.43 22.67
N ASN A 73 -17.20 -1.50 23.58
CA ASN A 73 -18.58 -1.09 23.38
C ASN A 73 -18.66 0.46 23.35
N THR A 74 -18.11 1.05 22.31
CA THR A 74 -18.22 2.49 22.05
C THR A 74 -19.27 2.70 20.99
N ALA A 75 -20.24 3.56 21.27
CA ALA A 75 -21.32 3.91 20.35
C ALA A 75 -20.82 4.45 18.99
N ASN A 76 -19.55 4.88 18.93
CA ASN A 76 -18.87 5.32 17.70
C ASN A 76 -17.39 4.90 17.74
N PRO A 77 -17.05 3.67 17.34
CA PRO A 77 -15.66 3.18 17.40
C PRO A 77 -14.80 3.92 16.36
N LYS A 78 -13.78 4.63 16.83
CA LYS A 78 -12.75 5.22 15.95
C LYS A 78 -11.94 4.09 15.32
N ARG A 79 -11.93 4.02 13.99
CA ARG A 79 -11.16 3.05 13.24
C ARG A 79 -9.78 3.62 12.90
N ALA A 80 -8.79 2.73 12.81
CA ALA A 80 -7.47 3.06 12.33
C ALA A 80 -7.24 2.34 10.99
N TYR A 81 -7.05 3.10 9.92
CA TYR A 81 -6.77 2.57 8.58
C TYR A 81 -5.26 2.65 8.31
N ILE A 82 -4.65 1.53 7.99
CA ILE A 82 -3.29 1.48 7.46
C ILE A 82 -3.40 1.41 5.94
N VAL A 83 -3.02 2.51 5.28
CA VAL A 83 -3.22 2.71 3.85
C VAL A 83 -1.89 2.54 3.12
N LEU A 84 -1.78 1.49 2.32
CA LEU A 84 -0.59 1.19 1.53
C LEU A 84 -0.79 1.66 0.09
N THR A 85 -0.01 2.64 -0.35
CA THR A 85 -0.02 3.14 -1.72
C THR A 85 1.38 3.14 -2.34
N ALA A 86 1.46 3.36 -3.64
CA ALA A 86 2.75 3.48 -4.32
C ALA A 86 3.41 4.85 -4.08
N ASP A 87 4.76 4.88 -4.10
CA ASP A 87 5.52 6.12 -4.05
C ASP A 87 5.49 6.86 -5.39
N LYS A 88 5.41 6.12 -6.50
CA LYS A 88 5.44 6.65 -7.86
C LYS A 88 4.22 6.19 -8.65
N GLY A 89 3.96 6.88 -9.77
CA GLY A 89 2.91 6.50 -10.71
C GLY A 89 3.16 5.16 -11.43
N MET A 90 2.41 4.89 -12.46
CA MET A 90 2.41 3.67 -13.28
C MET A 90 1.98 2.39 -12.52
N ALA A 91 1.18 2.54 -11.47
CA ALA A 91 0.59 1.42 -10.72
C ALA A 91 -0.83 1.06 -11.19
N GLY A 92 -1.22 1.45 -12.40
CA GLY A 92 -2.57 1.27 -12.92
C GLY A 92 -3.62 1.92 -12.02
N ALA A 93 -4.76 1.29 -11.86
CA ALA A 93 -5.86 1.79 -11.04
C ALA A 93 -5.70 1.53 -9.53
N TYR A 94 -4.62 0.84 -9.09
CA TYR A 94 -4.43 0.42 -7.70
C TYR A 94 -4.60 1.57 -6.69
N ASN A 95 -3.86 2.65 -6.86
CA ASN A 95 -3.91 3.78 -5.92
C ASN A 95 -5.29 4.45 -5.91
N GLN A 96 -5.90 4.62 -7.08
CA GLN A 96 -7.22 5.25 -7.20
C GLN A 96 -8.31 4.41 -6.55
N ASN A 97 -8.26 3.10 -6.71
CA ASN A 97 -9.22 2.19 -6.09
C ASN A 97 -9.14 2.24 -4.56
N ILE A 98 -7.93 2.30 -3.99
CA ILE A 98 -7.75 2.45 -2.54
C ILE A 98 -8.32 3.78 -2.04
N ILE A 99 -8.00 4.88 -2.72
CA ILE A 99 -8.48 6.22 -2.34
C ILE A 99 -10.01 6.29 -2.43
N LYS A 100 -10.59 5.70 -3.48
CA LYS A 100 -12.05 5.61 -3.64
C LYS A 100 -12.68 4.81 -2.51
N PHE A 101 -12.14 3.63 -2.20
CA PHE A 101 -12.61 2.79 -1.10
C PHE A 101 -12.59 3.55 0.24
N LEU A 102 -11.51 4.29 0.52
CA LEU A 102 -11.42 5.08 1.75
C LEU A 102 -12.49 6.17 1.80
N LYS A 103 -12.70 6.90 0.71
CA LYS A 103 -13.74 7.95 0.65
C LYS A 103 -15.16 7.42 0.85
N GLU A 104 -15.41 6.17 0.47
CA GLU A 104 -16.72 5.53 0.60
C GLU A 104 -16.97 4.91 1.98
N ASN A 105 -15.91 4.54 2.72
CA ASN A 105 -16.02 3.74 3.94
C ASN A 105 -15.47 4.40 5.20
N ALA A 106 -14.80 5.53 5.08
CA ALA A 106 -14.17 6.20 6.19
C ALA A 106 -15.01 7.36 6.72
N ASP A 107 -15.06 7.47 8.05
CA ASP A 107 -15.74 8.54 8.76
C ASP A 107 -14.75 9.65 9.17
N GLU A 108 -15.26 10.85 9.48
CA GLU A 108 -14.43 12.01 9.89
C GLU A 108 -13.63 11.77 11.18
N ASN A 109 -14.06 10.83 12.03
CA ASN A 109 -13.39 10.47 13.28
C ASN A 109 -12.31 9.40 13.14
N ASP A 110 -12.18 8.80 11.95
CA ASP A 110 -11.24 7.73 11.69
C ASP A 110 -9.80 8.26 11.56
N ARG A 111 -8.82 7.42 11.87
CA ARG A 111 -7.40 7.75 11.76
C ARG A 111 -6.76 7.02 10.59
N PHE A 112 -5.94 7.74 9.82
CA PHE A 112 -5.27 7.20 8.65
C PHE A 112 -3.75 7.21 8.83
N TYR A 113 -3.13 6.05 8.68
CA TYR A 113 -1.69 5.86 8.64
C TYR A 113 -1.30 5.53 7.20
N VAL A 114 -0.77 6.51 6.49
CA VAL A 114 -0.53 6.39 5.04
C VAL A 114 0.94 6.07 4.77
N ILE A 115 1.17 5.00 4.02
CA ILE A 115 2.48 4.61 3.49
C ILE A 115 2.44 4.76 1.97
N GLY A 116 3.33 5.56 1.42
CA GLY A 116 3.44 5.87 -0.01
C GLY A 116 3.04 7.30 -0.36
N GLN A 117 3.85 7.93 -1.21
CA GLN A 117 3.72 9.33 -1.59
C GLN A 117 2.42 9.64 -2.32
N THR A 118 1.90 8.70 -3.12
CA THR A 118 0.67 8.92 -3.88
C THR A 118 -0.55 9.05 -2.96
N GLY A 119 -0.67 8.17 -1.97
CA GLY A 119 -1.74 8.24 -0.98
C GLY A 119 -1.59 9.44 -0.07
N TYR A 120 -0.36 9.74 0.35
CA TYR A 120 -0.08 10.93 1.16
C TYR A 120 -0.60 12.20 0.48
N ARG A 121 -0.20 12.45 -0.77
CA ARG A 121 -0.65 13.64 -1.51
C ARG A 121 -2.17 13.69 -1.69
N ALA A 122 -2.80 12.56 -1.96
CA ALA A 122 -4.25 12.49 -2.19
C ALA A 122 -5.08 12.71 -0.92
N LEU A 123 -4.56 12.31 0.26
CA LEU A 123 -5.27 12.40 1.54
C LEU A 123 -4.87 13.63 2.36
N TYR A 124 -3.70 14.22 2.10
CA TYR A 124 -3.22 15.43 2.79
C TYR A 124 -4.18 16.61 2.66
N HIS A 125 -4.75 16.81 1.48
CA HIS A 125 -5.72 17.90 1.24
C HIS A 125 -7.08 17.70 1.92
N ASN A 126 -7.37 16.51 2.43
CA ASN A 126 -8.65 16.20 3.08
C ASN A 126 -8.58 16.25 4.62
N CYS A 127 -7.55 16.84 5.23
CA CYS A 127 -7.36 16.99 6.69
C CYS A 127 -7.49 15.69 7.52
N LEU A 128 -7.39 14.52 6.90
CA LEU A 128 -7.62 13.22 7.52
C LEU A 128 -6.32 12.51 7.94
N LEU A 129 -5.17 13.21 7.88
CA LEU A 129 -3.86 12.56 8.05
C LEU A 129 -3.31 12.63 9.46
N TYR A 130 -3.11 11.47 10.05
CA TYR A 130 -2.06 11.26 11.05
C TYR A 130 -0.86 10.64 10.33
N THR A 131 0.17 11.42 10.06
CA THR A 131 1.37 10.95 9.35
C THR A 131 2.33 10.28 10.30
N SER A 132 2.63 9.00 10.07
CA SER A 132 3.90 8.45 10.48
C SER A 132 4.92 8.71 9.39
N PRO A 133 6.13 9.23 9.67
CA PRO A 133 7.18 9.35 8.67
C PRO A 133 7.46 7.96 8.09
N SER A 134 7.54 7.90 6.77
CA SER A 134 7.91 6.65 6.09
C SER A 134 9.27 6.20 6.59
N PRO A 135 9.50 4.90 6.87
CA PRO A 135 10.83 4.40 7.24
C PRO A 135 11.93 4.68 6.20
N ARG A 136 11.56 5.19 5.02
CA ARG A 136 12.49 5.59 3.95
C ARG A 136 12.92 7.05 4.02
N ASP A 137 12.24 7.88 4.81
CA ASP A 137 12.60 9.30 4.97
C ASP A 137 13.64 9.52 6.09
N CYS A 138 14.10 8.45 6.73
CA CYS A 138 15.13 8.46 7.77
C CYS A 138 16.54 8.18 7.23
N SER A 139 16.80 8.42 5.96
CA SER A 139 18.16 8.29 5.40
C SER A 139 18.67 9.60 4.84
#